data_b1237970375c201229bb86c3de193832
#
_entry.id   b1237970375c201229bb86c3de193832
#
_cell.length_a   1.000
_cell.length_b   1.000
_cell.length_c   1.000
_cell.angle_alpha   90.00
_cell.angle_beta   90.00
_cell.angle_gamma   90.00
#
_symmetry.space_group_name_H-M   'P 1'
#
loop_
_entity.id
_entity.type
_entity.pdbx_description
1 polymer ?
#
loop_
_entity_poly.entity_id
_entity_poly.type
_entity_poly.pdbx_seq_one_letter_code
_entity_poly.pdbx_strand_id
1 'polypeptide(L)'
;VILGPSGCGKSTLFNIISGLIKPDSGKILINNENLTGKTGRISYMQQKDLLLPSRRLLDNVSVPLVLKGMGPKEARTLASQYLPVFGLEEFAHHYPGQLSVGMRQRAALLRTYLFSSEFLLLDEPFASLDAISRRKMHLWLQEMQELFHSAILFITHDIDEALLLADRIYIFSARPARVKKEIEITPATDKAAIKADILALLD
;
A
#
# COMPACT_ATOMS: atom_id res chain seq x y z
N VAL A 1 -10.04 0.37 3.62
CA VAL A 1 -9.07 -0.17 4.59
C VAL A 1 -9.54 -1.50 5.14
N ILE A 2 -8.62 -2.41 5.49
CA ILE A 2 -8.91 -3.67 6.18
C ILE A 2 -8.26 -3.63 7.57
N LEU A 3 -9.09 -3.78 8.61
CA LEU A 3 -8.70 -3.96 10.01
C LEU A 3 -8.97 -5.40 10.45
N GLY A 4 -8.20 -5.90 11.39
CA GLY A 4 -8.44 -7.21 12.01
C GLY A 4 -7.23 -7.70 12.80
N PRO A 5 -7.40 -8.73 13.66
CA PRO A 5 -6.35 -9.23 14.51
C PRO A 5 -5.15 -9.76 13.72
N SER A 6 -3.98 -9.75 14.36
CA SER A 6 -2.77 -10.30 13.76
C SER A 6 -2.97 -11.80 13.42
N GLY A 7 -2.47 -12.19 12.25
CA GLY A 7 -2.56 -13.59 11.82
C GLY A 7 -3.93 -14.03 11.32
N CYS A 8 -4.96 -13.18 11.22
CA CYS A 8 -6.27 -13.58 10.68
C CYS A 8 -6.25 -13.91 9.18
N GLY A 9 -5.24 -13.45 8.42
CA GLY A 9 -5.11 -13.77 7.00
C GLY A 9 -5.13 -12.57 6.05
N LYS A 10 -5.00 -11.33 6.54
CA LYS A 10 -5.03 -10.10 5.72
C LYS A 10 -3.95 -10.11 4.61
N SER A 11 -2.70 -10.37 4.95
CA SER A 11 -1.61 -10.48 3.96
C SER A 11 -1.79 -11.66 3.02
N THR A 12 -2.42 -12.77 3.48
CA THR A 12 -2.79 -13.89 2.61
C THR A 12 -3.82 -13.46 1.58
N LEU A 13 -4.83 -12.67 1.98
CA LEU A 13 -5.80 -12.09 1.05
C LEU A 13 -5.09 -11.20 0.01
N PHE A 14 -4.13 -10.37 0.41
CA PHE A 14 -3.37 -9.54 -0.52
C PHE A 14 -2.53 -10.38 -1.50
N ASN A 15 -1.92 -11.47 -1.02
CA ASN A 15 -1.23 -12.42 -1.89
C ASN A 15 -2.18 -13.08 -2.91
N ILE A 16 -3.42 -13.34 -2.51
CA ILE A 16 -4.47 -13.88 -3.42
C ILE A 16 -4.90 -12.81 -4.42
N ILE A 17 -5.16 -11.58 -3.98
CA ILE A 17 -5.60 -10.48 -4.85
C ILE A 17 -4.50 -10.15 -5.87
N SER A 18 -3.23 -10.13 -5.45
CA SER A 18 -2.08 -9.87 -6.34
C SER A 18 -1.73 -11.05 -7.28
N GLY A 19 -2.40 -12.21 -7.11
CA GLY A 19 -2.19 -13.41 -7.90
C GLY A 19 -0.98 -14.26 -7.48
N LEU A 20 -0.29 -13.90 -6.38
CA LEU A 20 0.85 -14.67 -5.85
C LEU A 20 0.44 -16.00 -5.26
N ILE A 21 -0.80 -16.08 -4.76
CA ILE A 21 -1.41 -17.31 -4.25
C ILE A 21 -2.74 -17.51 -4.99
N LYS A 22 -2.97 -18.72 -5.51
CA LYS A 22 -4.25 -19.08 -6.10
C LYS A 22 -5.26 -19.40 -5.00
N PRO A 23 -6.48 -18.83 -5.02
CA PRO A 23 -7.50 -19.18 -4.05
C PRO A 23 -8.06 -20.59 -4.31
N ASP A 24 -8.49 -21.29 -3.25
CA ASP A 24 -9.16 -22.59 -3.35
C ASP A 24 -10.53 -22.43 -4.04
N SER A 25 -11.21 -21.30 -3.83
CA SER A 25 -12.49 -20.98 -4.43
C SER A 25 -12.69 -19.46 -4.54
N GLY A 26 -13.70 -19.03 -5.29
CA GLY A 26 -14.00 -17.61 -5.50
C GLY A 26 -13.25 -17.01 -6.70
N LYS A 27 -13.47 -15.72 -6.91
CA LYS A 27 -12.92 -14.96 -8.05
C LYS A 27 -12.45 -13.59 -7.59
N ILE A 28 -11.37 -13.11 -8.21
CA ILE A 28 -10.90 -11.72 -8.09
C ILE A 28 -11.33 -10.99 -9.36
N LEU A 29 -12.22 -10.02 -9.20
CA LEU A 29 -12.73 -9.21 -10.30
C LEU A 29 -12.31 -7.76 -10.08
N ILE A 30 -11.67 -7.15 -11.09
CA ILE A 30 -11.34 -5.73 -11.13
C ILE A 30 -11.82 -5.18 -12.46
N ASN A 31 -12.65 -4.14 -12.43
CA ASN A 31 -13.28 -3.58 -13.63
C ASN A 31 -13.96 -4.65 -14.50
N ASN A 32 -14.64 -5.63 -13.87
CA ASN A 32 -15.27 -6.79 -14.49
C ASN A 32 -14.30 -7.78 -15.20
N GLU A 33 -12.99 -7.55 -15.14
CA GLU A 33 -12.00 -8.52 -15.61
C GLU A 33 -11.67 -9.53 -14.51
N ASN A 34 -11.66 -10.83 -14.85
CA ASN A 34 -11.26 -11.88 -13.91
C ASN A 34 -9.72 -11.98 -13.85
N LEU A 35 -9.16 -11.55 -12.73
CA LEU A 35 -7.73 -11.58 -12.44
C LEU A 35 -7.30 -12.71 -11.49
N THR A 36 -8.17 -13.67 -11.20
CA THR A 36 -7.89 -14.78 -10.30
C THR A 36 -6.64 -15.55 -10.71
N GLY A 37 -5.62 -15.57 -9.85
CA GLY A 37 -4.33 -16.24 -10.09
C GLY A 37 -3.46 -15.59 -11.17
N LYS A 38 -3.81 -14.39 -11.65
CA LYS A 38 -2.99 -13.63 -12.61
C LYS A 38 -2.07 -12.67 -11.85
N THR A 39 -0.77 -12.87 -11.96
CA THR A 39 0.25 -11.95 -11.44
C THR A 39 0.51 -10.79 -12.39
N GLY A 40 1.17 -9.73 -11.91
CA GLY A 40 1.63 -8.63 -12.75
C GLY A 40 0.53 -7.65 -13.20
N ARG A 41 -0.65 -7.67 -12.56
CA ARG A 41 -1.79 -6.80 -12.90
C ARG A 41 -2.09 -5.78 -11.80
N ILE A 42 -1.71 -6.06 -10.58
CA ILE A 42 -2.02 -5.25 -9.39
C ILE A 42 -0.71 -4.93 -8.68
N SER A 43 -0.53 -3.68 -8.28
CA SER A 43 0.62 -3.25 -7.50
C SER A 43 0.50 -3.69 -6.05
N TYR A 44 1.57 -4.25 -5.50
CA TYR A 44 1.59 -4.71 -4.12
C TYR A 44 2.86 -4.25 -3.39
N MET A 45 2.66 -3.41 -2.38
CA MET A 45 3.68 -3.03 -1.41
C MET A 45 3.53 -3.90 -0.17
N GLN A 46 4.49 -4.76 0.07
CA GLN A 46 4.56 -5.60 1.26
C GLN A 46 5.01 -4.77 2.48
N GLN A 47 4.79 -5.30 3.68
CA GLN A 47 5.16 -4.67 4.95
C GLN A 47 6.64 -4.24 5.02
N LYS A 48 7.55 -5.04 4.42
CA LYS A 48 8.96 -4.67 4.25
C LYS A 48 9.12 -3.89 2.94
N ASP A 49 10.01 -2.89 2.93
CA ASP A 49 10.27 -2.06 1.74
C ASP A 49 10.83 -2.86 0.54
N LEU A 50 11.52 -3.98 0.81
CA LEU A 50 12.10 -4.89 -0.19
C LEU A 50 12.90 -4.15 -1.29
N LEU A 51 13.54 -3.03 -0.95
CA LEU A 51 14.45 -2.36 -1.85
C LEU A 51 15.69 -3.24 -2.07
N LEU A 52 16.18 -3.26 -3.29
CA LEU A 52 17.38 -3.99 -3.67
C LEU A 52 18.60 -3.29 -3.09
N PRO A 53 19.33 -3.87 -2.11
CA PRO A 53 20.37 -3.16 -1.37
C PRO A 53 21.59 -2.80 -2.23
N SER A 54 21.83 -3.56 -3.31
CA SER A 54 22.90 -3.34 -4.26
C SER A 54 22.60 -2.32 -5.36
N ARG A 55 21.37 -1.78 -5.40
CA ARG A 55 20.92 -0.80 -6.38
C ARG A 55 20.68 0.55 -5.73
N ARG A 56 20.98 1.64 -6.43
CA ARG A 56 20.64 3.00 -6.02
C ARG A 56 19.14 3.20 -6.02
N LEU A 57 18.65 4.25 -5.34
CA LEU A 57 17.22 4.55 -5.22
C LEU A 57 16.57 4.66 -6.60
N LEU A 58 17.12 5.45 -7.50
CA LEU A 58 16.57 5.61 -8.85
C LEU A 58 16.47 4.29 -9.61
N ASP A 59 17.48 3.42 -9.47
CA ASP A 59 17.46 2.09 -10.07
C ASP A 59 16.38 1.19 -9.45
N ASN A 60 16.19 1.29 -8.13
CA ASN A 60 15.13 0.56 -7.43
C ASN A 60 13.74 0.93 -7.92
N VAL A 61 13.44 2.23 -7.99
CA VAL A 61 12.10 2.70 -8.38
C VAL A 61 11.83 2.51 -9.88
N SER A 62 12.87 2.45 -10.73
CA SER A 62 12.72 2.19 -12.16
C SER A 62 12.54 0.71 -12.53
N VAL A 63 12.81 -0.24 -11.61
CA VAL A 63 12.69 -1.69 -11.88
C VAL A 63 11.36 -2.07 -12.54
N PRO A 64 10.19 -1.63 -12.06
CA PRO A 64 8.91 -2.04 -12.66
C PRO A 64 8.77 -1.64 -14.12
N LEU A 65 9.28 -0.48 -14.49
CA LEU A 65 9.24 0.02 -15.86
C LEU A 65 10.12 -0.83 -16.78
N VAL A 66 11.29 -1.22 -16.29
CA VAL A 66 12.19 -2.13 -17.03
C VAL A 66 11.54 -3.51 -17.21
N LEU A 67 10.88 -4.03 -16.19
CA LEU A 67 10.16 -5.31 -16.26
C LEU A 67 8.97 -5.27 -17.24
N LYS A 68 8.41 -4.09 -17.49
CA LYS A 68 7.39 -3.86 -18.53
C LYS A 68 7.96 -3.71 -19.95
N GLY A 69 9.27 -3.85 -20.10
CA GLY A 69 9.95 -3.79 -21.40
C GLY A 69 10.52 -2.42 -21.77
N MET A 70 10.45 -1.42 -20.89
CA MET A 70 11.06 -0.10 -21.12
C MET A 70 12.59 -0.20 -21.05
N GLY A 71 13.28 0.52 -21.92
CA GLY A 71 14.74 0.60 -21.90
C GLY A 71 15.24 1.17 -20.55
N PRO A 72 16.37 0.66 -19.97
CA PRO A 72 16.82 1.08 -18.63
C PRO A 72 17.07 2.59 -18.50
N LYS A 73 17.55 3.24 -19.57
CA LYS A 73 17.77 4.70 -19.59
C LYS A 73 16.45 5.47 -19.53
N GLU A 74 15.50 5.06 -20.36
CA GLU A 74 14.17 5.66 -20.43
C GLU A 74 13.39 5.46 -19.11
N ALA A 75 13.45 4.24 -18.54
CA ALA A 75 12.85 3.93 -17.25
C ALA A 75 13.37 4.84 -16.11
N ARG A 76 14.68 5.10 -16.07
CA ARG A 76 15.27 6.04 -15.11
C ARG A 76 14.79 7.47 -15.35
N THR A 77 14.75 7.90 -16.61
CA THR A 77 14.26 9.25 -16.96
C THR A 77 12.81 9.44 -16.54
N LEU A 78 11.95 8.47 -16.79
CA LEU A 78 10.56 8.53 -16.36
C LEU A 78 10.44 8.49 -14.82
N ALA A 79 11.12 7.56 -14.17
CA ALA A 79 11.10 7.43 -12.71
C ALA A 79 11.62 8.68 -12.00
N SER A 80 12.63 9.37 -12.56
CA SER A 80 13.20 10.58 -11.97
C SER A 80 12.21 11.74 -11.91
N GLN A 81 11.21 11.79 -12.80
CA GLN A 81 10.17 12.83 -12.80
C GLN A 81 9.25 12.75 -11.58
N TYR A 82 9.15 11.58 -10.96
CA TYR A 82 8.31 11.37 -9.75
C TYR A 82 9.08 11.58 -8.44
N LEU A 83 10.42 11.58 -8.47
CA LEU A 83 11.21 11.74 -7.24
C LEU A 83 10.89 13.01 -6.45
N PRO A 84 10.72 14.22 -7.08
CA PRO A 84 10.35 15.43 -6.35
C PRO A 84 9.02 15.30 -5.62
N VAL A 85 8.00 14.74 -6.27
CA VAL A 85 6.67 14.52 -5.68
C VAL A 85 6.74 13.60 -4.46
N PHE A 86 7.66 12.62 -4.46
CA PHE A 86 7.90 11.71 -3.34
C PHE A 86 8.93 12.24 -2.34
N GLY A 87 9.47 13.47 -2.54
CA GLY A 87 10.49 14.09 -1.68
C GLY A 87 11.78 13.27 -1.62
N LEU A 88 12.20 12.71 -2.76
CA LEU A 88 13.34 11.81 -2.91
C LEU A 88 14.36 12.29 -3.94
N GLU A 89 14.19 13.50 -4.48
CA GLU A 89 14.99 14.03 -5.58
C GLU A 89 16.51 14.03 -5.28
N GLU A 90 16.90 14.56 -4.13
CA GLU A 90 18.30 14.64 -3.72
C GLU A 90 18.95 13.27 -3.42
N PHE A 91 18.09 12.23 -3.26
CA PHE A 91 18.52 10.89 -2.86
C PHE A 91 18.56 9.87 -4.01
N ALA A 92 18.37 10.31 -5.26
CA ALA A 92 18.32 9.46 -6.46
C ALA A 92 19.51 8.48 -6.56
N HIS A 93 20.68 8.94 -6.15
CA HIS A 93 21.94 8.18 -6.24
C HIS A 93 22.35 7.47 -4.95
N HIS A 94 21.56 7.54 -3.88
CA HIS A 94 21.83 6.88 -2.62
C HIS A 94 21.42 5.41 -2.65
N TYR A 95 22.13 4.58 -1.90
CA TYR A 95 21.76 3.19 -1.67
C TYR A 95 20.72 3.10 -0.52
N PRO A 96 19.88 2.05 -0.48
CA PRO A 96 18.88 1.90 0.58
C PRO A 96 19.40 2.02 2.01
N GLY A 97 20.62 1.53 2.27
CA GLY A 97 21.25 1.64 3.59
C GLY A 97 21.63 3.08 4.02
N GLN A 98 21.63 4.03 3.10
CA GLN A 98 21.92 5.44 3.36
C GLN A 98 20.63 6.26 3.57
N LEU A 99 19.46 5.65 3.43
CA LEU A 99 18.15 6.30 3.51
C LEU A 99 17.54 6.08 4.90
N SER A 100 16.78 7.06 5.38
CA SER A 100 15.94 6.87 6.56
C SER A 100 14.84 5.83 6.29
N VAL A 101 14.21 5.30 7.34
CA VAL A 101 13.09 4.35 7.21
C VAL A 101 11.97 4.96 6.38
N GLY A 102 11.57 6.21 6.67
CA GLY A 102 10.51 6.90 5.92
C GLY A 102 10.86 7.12 4.45
N MET A 103 12.14 7.40 4.13
CA MET A 103 12.58 7.54 2.73
C MET A 103 12.51 6.20 2.00
N ARG A 104 12.91 5.10 2.65
CA ARG A 104 12.76 3.76 2.06
C ARG A 104 11.30 3.40 1.82
N GLN A 105 10.40 3.74 2.74
CA GLN A 105 8.95 3.51 2.56
C GLN A 105 8.39 4.32 1.37
N ARG A 106 8.75 5.61 1.26
CA ARG A 106 8.36 6.42 0.09
C ARG A 106 8.93 5.87 -1.23
N ALA A 107 10.17 5.39 -1.23
CA ALA A 107 10.77 4.76 -2.40
C ALA A 107 10.06 3.45 -2.78
N ALA A 108 9.70 2.62 -1.79
CA ALA A 108 8.94 1.41 -2.02
C ALA A 108 7.53 1.71 -2.57
N LEU A 109 6.88 2.75 -2.06
CA LEU A 109 5.57 3.19 -2.56
C LEU A 109 5.68 3.75 -3.99
N LEU A 110 6.69 4.58 -4.29
CA LEU A 110 6.95 5.05 -5.66
C LEU A 110 7.19 3.87 -6.62
N ARG A 111 8.00 2.89 -6.21
CA ARG A 111 8.20 1.68 -7.01
C ARG A 111 6.90 0.92 -7.24
N THR A 112 6.04 0.82 -6.23
CA THR A 112 4.73 0.19 -6.33
C THR A 112 3.81 0.97 -7.29
N TYR A 113 3.78 2.28 -7.17
CA TYR A 113 3.01 3.17 -8.05
C TYR A 113 3.45 3.07 -9.51
N LEU A 114 4.75 3.06 -9.80
CA LEU A 114 5.29 2.93 -11.17
C LEU A 114 5.03 1.54 -11.79
N PHE A 115 4.73 0.53 -10.96
CA PHE A 115 4.28 -0.75 -11.47
C PHE A 115 2.85 -0.66 -12.03
N SER A 116 1.90 -0.13 -11.27
CA SER A 116 0.55 0.19 -11.72
C SER A 116 -0.02 1.27 -10.79
N SER A 117 -0.49 2.35 -11.37
CA SER A 117 -1.09 3.46 -10.63
C SER A 117 -2.59 3.30 -10.38
N GLU A 118 -3.24 2.33 -11.01
CA GLU A 118 -4.70 2.16 -10.95
C GLU A 118 -5.14 1.53 -9.65
N PHE A 119 -4.49 0.42 -9.24
CA PHE A 119 -4.82 -0.33 -8.03
C PHE A 119 -3.57 -0.64 -7.22
N LEU A 120 -3.55 -0.18 -5.96
CA LEU A 120 -2.45 -0.41 -5.03
C LEU A 120 -2.92 -1.22 -3.83
N LEU A 121 -2.18 -2.27 -3.50
CA LEU A 121 -2.28 -3.00 -2.24
C LEU A 121 -1.15 -2.56 -1.33
N LEU A 122 -1.47 -2.01 -0.15
CA LEU A 122 -0.49 -1.53 0.83
C LEU A 122 -0.66 -2.32 2.14
N ASP A 123 0.30 -3.19 2.44
CA ASP A 123 0.27 -4.07 3.62
C ASP A 123 1.11 -3.46 4.75
N GLU A 124 0.44 -2.84 5.72
CA GLU A 124 1.05 -2.18 6.88
C GLU A 124 2.24 -1.26 6.52
N PRO A 125 2.11 -0.37 5.52
CA PRO A 125 3.25 0.34 4.94
C PRO A 125 3.96 1.28 5.94
N PHE A 126 3.32 1.62 7.06
CA PHE A 126 3.86 2.58 8.03
C PHE A 126 4.10 1.98 9.42
N ALA A 127 3.95 0.65 9.58
CA ALA A 127 4.10 -0.03 10.87
C ALA A 127 5.50 0.15 11.52
N SER A 128 6.55 0.33 10.71
CA SER A 128 7.93 0.49 11.17
C SER A 128 8.34 1.94 11.46
N LEU A 129 7.41 2.91 11.30
CA LEU A 129 7.69 4.33 11.52
C LEU A 129 7.37 4.76 12.96
N ASP A 130 8.17 5.69 13.49
CA ASP A 130 7.82 6.42 14.70
C ASP A 130 6.57 7.30 14.48
N ALA A 131 5.94 7.75 15.56
CA ALA A 131 4.65 8.47 15.51
C ALA A 131 4.72 9.78 14.68
N ILE A 132 5.83 10.52 14.75
CA ILE A 132 5.99 11.78 14.00
C ILE A 132 6.15 11.50 12.51
N SER A 133 7.02 10.55 12.16
CA SER A 133 7.24 10.13 10.78
C SER A 133 5.99 9.53 10.16
N ARG A 134 5.25 8.71 10.92
CA ARG A 134 3.99 8.11 10.50
C ARG A 134 2.94 9.17 10.17
N ARG A 135 2.74 10.17 11.05
CA ARG A 135 1.80 11.27 10.80
C ARG A 135 2.15 12.04 9.52
N LYS A 136 3.44 12.34 9.27
CA LYS A 136 3.88 12.98 8.03
C LYS A 136 3.57 12.13 6.80
N MET A 137 3.74 10.81 6.92
CA MET A 137 3.45 9.88 5.83
C MET A 137 1.95 9.74 5.55
N HIS A 138 1.10 9.81 6.58
CA HIS A 138 -0.36 9.82 6.39
C HIS A 138 -0.82 11.04 5.58
N LEU A 139 -0.39 12.24 5.97
CA LEU A 139 -0.73 13.47 5.26
C LEU A 139 -0.23 13.41 3.81
N TRP A 140 1.01 12.97 3.64
CA TRP A 140 1.59 12.80 2.32
C TRP A 140 0.83 11.76 1.47
N LEU A 141 0.38 10.64 2.04
CA LEU A 141 -0.41 9.64 1.30
C LEU A 141 -1.78 10.20 0.86
N GLN A 142 -2.44 11.02 1.70
CA GLN A 142 -3.68 11.70 1.33
C GLN A 142 -3.47 12.65 0.15
N GLU A 143 -2.42 13.49 0.18
CA GLU A 143 -2.05 14.36 -0.93
C GLU A 143 -1.79 13.55 -2.22
N MET A 144 -1.10 12.42 -2.10
CA MET A 144 -0.84 11.54 -3.25
C MET A 144 -2.11 10.89 -3.79
N GLN A 145 -3.04 10.49 -2.92
CA GLN A 145 -4.32 9.91 -3.33
C GLN A 145 -5.16 10.91 -4.13
N GLU A 146 -5.19 12.17 -3.69
CA GLU A 146 -5.86 13.25 -4.40
C GLU A 146 -5.21 13.53 -5.77
N LEU A 147 -3.87 13.49 -5.82
CA LEU A 147 -3.11 13.79 -7.05
C LEU A 147 -3.23 12.68 -8.10
N PHE A 148 -3.21 11.41 -7.69
CA PHE A 148 -3.11 10.27 -8.61
C PHE A 148 -4.42 9.51 -8.81
N HIS A 149 -5.44 9.78 -8.01
CA HIS A 149 -6.76 9.12 -8.09
C HIS A 149 -6.68 7.57 -8.11
N SER A 150 -5.71 7.00 -7.42
CA SER A 150 -5.51 5.56 -7.35
C SER A 150 -6.51 4.91 -6.39
N ALA A 151 -7.03 3.75 -6.75
CA ALA A 151 -7.78 2.92 -5.80
C ALA A 151 -6.80 2.17 -4.89
N ILE A 152 -6.86 2.45 -3.58
CA ILE A 152 -5.93 1.89 -2.60
C ILE A 152 -6.67 0.93 -1.67
N LEU A 153 -6.24 -0.32 -1.62
CA LEU A 153 -6.62 -1.25 -0.57
C LEU A 153 -5.47 -1.33 0.44
N PHE A 154 -5.77 -0.95 1.67
CA PHE A 154 -4.79 -0.70 2.72
C PHE A 154 -5.05 -1.62 3.91
N ILE A 155 -4.04 -2.33 4.38
CA ILE A 155 -4.07 -3.11 5.62
C ILE A 155 -3.35 -2.33 6.72
N THR A 156 -3.99 -2.21 7.86
CA THR A 156 -3.38 -1.71 9.09
C THR A 156 -3.97 -2.40 10.32
N HIS A 157 -3.28 -2.31 11.44
CA HIS A 157 -3.78 -2.67 12.77
C HIS A 157 -4.09 -1.42 13.62
N ASP A 158 -3.83 -0.23 13.09
CA ASP A 158 -4.05 1.05 13.77
C ASP A 158 -5.41 1.63 13.35
N ILE A 159 -6.32 1.77 14.32
CA ILE A 159 -7.68 2.26 14.09
C ILE A 159 -7.67 3.74 13.71
N ASP A 160 -6.79 4.54 14.31
CA ASP A 160 -6.70 5.98 13.99
C ASP A 160 -6.21 6.20 12.56
N GLU A 161 -5.28 5.35 12.10
CA GLU A 161 -4.83 5.32 10.72
C GLU A 161 -5.98 4.96 9.76
N ALA A 162 -6.76 3.94 10.08
CA ALA A 162 -7.92 3.54 9.28
C ALA A 162 -8.97 4.66 9.20
N LEU A 163 -9.29 5.31 10.33
CA LEU A 163 -10.25 6.42 10.38
C LEU A 163 -9.76 7.69 9.68
N LEU A 164 -8.44 7.84 9.51
CA LEU A 164 -7.84 8.97 8.82
C LEU A 164 -7.83 8.80 7.31
N LEU A 165 -7.53 7.59 6.83
CA LEU A 165 -7.20 7.32 5.43
C LEU A 165 -8.32 6.64 4.64
N ALA A 166 -9.35 6.09 5.30
CA ALA A 166 -10.36 5.29 4.62
C ALA A 166 -11.59 6.06 4.20
N ASP A 167 -12.10 5.75 3.01
CA ASP A 167 -13.51 5.98 2.64
C ASP A 167 -14.37 4.82 3.15
N ARG A 168 -13.77 3.61 3.29
CA ARG A 168 -14.47 2.40 3.72
C ARG A 168 -13.56 1.48 4.52
N ILE A 169 -14.05 0.98 5.65
CA ILE A 169 -13.32 0.09 6.56
C ILE A 169 -14.02 -1.27 6.59
N TYR A 170 -13.27 -2.35 6.35
CA TYR A 170 -13.69 -3.73 6.54
C TYR A 170 -13.05 -4.29 7.80
N ILE A 171 -13.87 -4.75 8.75
CA ILE A 171 -13.40 -5.36 9.99
C ILE A 171 -13.44 -6.88 9.85
N PHE A 172 -12.28 -7.52 9.99
CA PHE A 172 -12.13 -8.96 9.90
C PHE A 172 -12.17 -9.62 11.27
N SER A 173 -12.78 -10.81 11.32
CA SER A 173 -12.74 -11.69 12.49
C SER A 173 -11.36 -12.36 12.65
N ALA A 174 -11.15 -13.02 13.79
CA ALA A 174 -10.12 -14.05 13.94
C ALA A 174 -10.35 -15.21 12.94
N ARG A 175 -9.38 -16.14 12.85
CA ARG A 175 -9.47 -17.29 11.94
C ARG A 175 -10.65 -18.21 12.27
N PRO A 176 -11.39 -18.69 11.25
CA PRO A 176 -11.32 -18.32 9.84
C PRO A 176 -11.83 -16.90 9.61
N ALA A 177 -11.04 -16.06 8.92
CA ALA A 177 -11.36 -14.65 8.73
C ALA A 177 -12.65 -14.48 7.92
N ARG A 178 -13.55 -13.66 8.45
CA ARG A 178 -14.77 -13.22 7.78
C ARG A 178 -14.93 -11.72 7.99
N VAL A 179 -15.59 -11.04 7.08
CA VAL A 179 -15.97 -9.64 7.28
C VAL A 179 -17.04 -9.60 8.39
N LYS A 180 -16.70 -9.05 9.56
CA LYS A 180 -17.62 -8.82 10.66
C LYS A 180 -18.52 -7.61 10.40
N LYS A 181 -17.92 -6.52 9.90
CA LYS A 181 -18.60 -5.26 9.64
C LYS A 181 -17.94 -4.49 8.51
N GLU A 182 -18.72 -3.81 7.72
CA GLU A 182 -18.32 -2.79 6.77
C GLU A 182 -18.77 -1.43 7.30
N ILE A 183 -17.88 -0.44 7.27
CA ILE A 183 -18.17 0.93 7.76
C ILE A 183 -17.74 1.90 6.66
N GLU A 184 -18.67 2.75 6.24
CA GLU A 184 -18.40 3.86 5.34
C GLU A 184 -18.00 5.10 6.13
N ILE A 185 -16.93 5.76 5.72
CA ILE A 185 -16.39 6.97 6.35
C ILE A 185 -16.72 8.16 5.45
N THR A 186 -17.47 9.10 5.99
CA THR A 186 -17.83 10.34 5.31
C THR A 186 -17.36 11.55 6.12
N PRO A 187 -17.33 12.76 5.57
CA PRO A 187 -16.99 13.97 6.33
C PRO A 187 -17.90 14.21 7.54
N ALA A 188 -19.15 13.71 7.52
CA ALA A 188 -20.10 13.83 8.61
C ALA A 188 -19.97 12.72 9.67
N THR A 189 -19.05 11.77 9.49
CA THR A 189 -18.89 10.61 10.35
C THR A 189 -18.33 10.99 11.72
N ASP A 190 -19.00 10.58 12.80
CA ASP A 190 -18.45 10.67 14.15
C ASP A 190 -17.35 9.59 14.34
N LYS A 191 -16.12 10.01 14.10
CA LYS A 191 -14.95 9.13 14.20
C LYS A 191 -14.74 8.57 15.61
N ALA A 192 -15.15 9.30 16.67
CA ALA A 192 -15.01 8.84 18.05
C ALA A 192 -15.97 7.69 18.37
N ALA A 193 -17.24 7.82 17.96
CA ALA A 193 -18.23 6.75 18.08
C ALA A 193 -17.81 5.50 17.30
N ILE A 194 -17.34 5.67 16.04
CA ILE A 194 -16.88 4.54 15.23
C ILE A 194 -15.64 3.88 15.83
N LYS A 195 -14.72 4.65 16.41
CA LYS A 195 -13.54 4.07 17.09
C LYS A 195 -13.94 3.15 18.24
N ALA A 196 -14.91 3.57 19.05
CA ALA A 196 -15.45 2.75 20.14
C ALA A 196 -16.10 1.45 19.61
N ASP A 197 -16.88 1.56 18.54
CA ASP A 197 -17.50 0.41 17.87
C ASP A 197 -16.46 -0.59 17.32
N ILE A 198 -15.40 -0.08 16.68
CA ILE A 198 -14.34 -0.91 16.13
C ILE A 198 -13.59 -1.66 17.25
N LEU A 199 -13.27 -0.97 18.36
CA LEU A 199 -12.64 -1.60 19.50
C LEU A 199 -13.49 -2.75 20.04
N ALA A 200 -14.78 -2.54 20.25
CA ALA A 200 -15.70 -3.58 20.71
C ALA A 200 -15.85 -4.78 19.73
N LEU A 201 -15.54 -4.57 18.44
CA LEU A 201 -15.60 -5.65 17.44
C LEU A 201 -14.30 -6.43 17.34
N LEU A 202 -13.16 -5.84 17.75
CA LEU A 202 -11.85 -6.47 17.69
C LEU A 202 -11.50 -7.27 18.95
N ASP A 203 -12.14 -6.93 20.09
CA ASP A 203 -12.12 -7.72 21.32
C ASP A 203 -12.96 -9.01 21.14
#